data_dc4902e72b9ecd482438969443dfcff6
#
_entry.id   dc4902e72b9ecd482438969443dfcff6
#
_cell.length_a   1.000
_cell.length_b   1.000
_cell.length_c   1.000
_cell.angle_alpha   90.00
_cell.angle_beta   90.00
_cell.angle_gamma   90.00
#
_symmetry.space_group_name_H-M   'P 1'
#
loop_
_entity.id
_entity.type
_entity.pdbx_description
1 polymer ?
#
loop_
_entity_poly.entity_id
_entity_poly.type
_entity_poly.pdbx_seq_one_letter_code
_entity_poly.pdbx_strand_id
1 'polypeptide(L)'
;GGAEHVVEVLEPTSEQFAARLRKTAKERRKWARREGVSCYRVYDADLPDYAVAIDVYPGAGDAEGNLYLHIAEYAAPSTIDPGKAQRRYDDVLALAPVVLGVRPDHVFSKVRRRDKGGSQYRDSSRRSYVTQVREDGYLFEVDLVGYLDTGLFLDHRLTRELVGKKAEGKRFLNLFAYTGSASVHAAGGGAKSTATVDLSQTYLDWAARN
;
A
#
# COMPACT_ATOMS: atom_id res chain seq x y z
N GLY A 1 -4.02 -30.10 -7.88
CA GLY A 1 -2.61 -30.20 -7.62
C GLY A 1 -2.00 -28.83 -7.85
N GLY A 2 -1.65 -28.09 -6.80
CA GLY A 2 -0.88 -26.85 -6.93
C GLY A 2 0.56 -27.23 -7.29
N ALA A 3 1.14 -26.52 -8.26
CA ALA A 3 2.57 -26.65 -8.53
C ALA A 3 3.33 -26.24 -7.27
N GLU A 4 4.22 -27.10 -6.79
CA GLU A 4 5.18 -26.73 -5.76
C GLU A 4 6.19 -25.76 -6.38
N HIS A 5 6.13 -24.49 -5.97
CA HIS A 5 7.15 -23.52 -6.33
C HIS A 5 8.25 -23.59 -5.26
N VAL A 6 9.39 -24.17 -5.63
CA VAL A 6 10.58 -24.16 -4.80
C VAL A 6 11.28 -22.82 -4.99
N VAL A 7 11.38 -22.05 -3.92
CA VAL A 7 12.17 -20.80 -3.88
C VAL A 7 13.42 -21.09 -3.05
N GLU A 8 14.58 -20.95 -3.65
CA GLU A 8 15.85 -21.02 -2.94
C GLU A 8 16.02 -19.75 -2.11
N VAL A 9 16.25 -19.91 -0.80
CA VAL A 9 16.42 -18.81 0.14
C VAL A 9 17.89 -18.60 0.46
N LEU A 10 18.27 -17.33 0.65
CA LEU A 10 19.64 -16.92 1.02
C LEU A 10 19.90 -17.08 2.52
N GLU A 11 18.83 -16.92 3.32
CA GLU A 11 18.89 -17.06 4.78
C GLU A 11 17.93 -18.17 5.23
N PRO A 12 18.38 -19.18 5.99
CA PRO A 12 17.54 -20.31 6.44
C PRO A 12 16.30 -19.86 7.25
N THR A 13 16.41 -18.74 7.98
CA THR A 13 15.29 -18.16 8.75
C THR A 13 14.16 -17.63 7.88
N SER A 14 14.36 -17.47 6.57
CA SER A 14 13.35 -16.95 5.63
C SER A 14 12.19 -17.93 5.42
N GLU A 15 12.35 -19.22 5.74
CA GLU A 15 11.23 -20.17 5.78
C GLU A 15 10.21 -19.80 6.85
N GLN A 16 10.66 -19.29 8.01
CA GLN A 16 9.78 -18.82 9.08
C GLN A 16 8.99 -17.58 8.63
N PHE A 17 9.63 -16.68 7.87
CA PHE A 17 8.94 -15.54 7.27
C PHE A 17 7.84 -16.03 6.32
N ALA A 18 8.13 -16.95 5.41
CA ALA A 18 7.14 -17.49 4.48
C ALA A 18 5.95 -18.16 5.21
N ALA A 19 6.22 -18.93 6.26
CA ALA A 19 5.20 -19.55 7.09
C ALA A 19 4.33 -18.51 7.82
N ARG A 20 4.94 -17.47 8.39
CA ARG A 20 4.24 -16.36 9.04
C ARG A 20 3.37 -15.63 8.02
N LEU A 21 3.92 -15.28 6.85
CA LEU A 21 3.18 -14.58 5.80
C LEU A 21 1.97 -15.39 5.30
N ARG A 22 2.10 -16.71 5.11
CA ARG A 22 0.95 -17.58 4.75
C ARG A 22 -0.17 -17.51 5.81
N LYS A 23 0.20 -17.55 7.08
CA LYS A 23 -0.75 -17.49 8.19
C LYS A 23 -1.48 -16.14 8.20
N THR A 24 -0.74 -15.03 8.22
CA THR A 24 -1.32 -13.69 8.26
C THR A 24 -2.14 -13.40 7.01
N ALA A 25 -1.68 -13.82 5.83
CA ALA A 25 -2.43 -13.67 4.57
C ALA A 25 -3.79 -14.38 4.62
N LYS A 26 -3.84 -15.60 5.18
CA LYS A 26 -5.10 -16.35 5.34
C LYS A 26 -6.07 -15.62 6.27
N GLU A 27 -5.58 -15.12 7.40
CA GLU A 27 -6.37 -14.40 8.40
C GLU A 27 -6.87 -13.05 7.85
N ARG A 28 -5.97 -12.25 7.25
CA ARG A 28 -6.29 -10.95 6.67
C ARG A 28 -7.25 -11.05 5.49
N ARG A 29 -7.12 -12.06 4.64
CA ARG A 29 -8.04 -12.30 3.52
C ARG A 29 -9.46 -12.62 4.01
N LYS A 30 -9.60 -13.39 5.10
CA LYS A 30 -10.91 -13.67 5.71
C LYS A 30 -11.53 -12.39 6.29
N TRP A 31 -10.73 -11.61 7.01
CA TRP A 31 -11.15 -10.34 7.55
C TRP A 31 -11.56 -9.36 6.45
N ALA A 32 -10.73 -9.19 5.42
CA ALA A 32 -10.99 -8.29 4.31
C ALA A 32 -12.30 -8.61 3.58
N ARG A 33 -12.57 -9.90 3.35
CA ARG A 33 -13.85 -10.34 2.76
C ARG A 33 -15.05 -10.03 3.65
N ARG A 34 -14.93 -10.25 4.94
CA ARG A 34 -16.01 -9.98 5.91
C ARG A 34 -16.33 -8.50 6.01
N GLU A 35 -15.28 -7.66 6.01
CA GLU A 35 -15.41 -6.21 6.17
C GLU A 35 -15.54 -5.46 4.84
N GLY A 36 -15.52 -6.14 3.69
CA GLY A 36 -15.59 -5.50 2.38
C GLY A 36 -14.35 -4.66 2.03
N VAL A 37 -13.19 -4.98 2.61
CA VAL A 37 -11.94 -4.23 2.41
C VAL A 37 -11.18 -4.78 1.22
N SER A 38 -10.81 -3.92 0.26
CA SER A 38 -10.03 -4.31 -0.93
C SER A 38 -8.52 -4.19 -0.70
N CYS A 39 -8.04 -2.99 -0.35
CA CYS A 39 -6.62 -2.74 -0.14
C CYS A 39 -6.29 -2.80 1.35
N TYR A 40 -5.27 -3.55 1.73
CA TYR A 40 -4.91 -3.71 3.14
C TYR A 40 -3.48 -4.19 3.34
N ARG A 41 -2.94 -3.94 4.53
CA ARG A 41 -1.65 -4.49 4.97
C ARG A 41 -1.80 -5.94 5.38
N VAL A 42 -1.01 -6.81 4.74
CA VAL A 42 -1.02 -8.25 5.00
C VAL A 42 0.07 -8.68 5.97
N TYR A 43 1.17 -7.91 6.07
CA TYR A 43 2.29 -8.16 6.98
C TYR A 43 2.90 -6.82 7.43
N ASP A 44 3.24 -6.70 8.69
CA ASP A 44 3.80 -5.47 9.28
C ASP A 44 4.85 -5.79 10.35
N ALA A 45 6.06 -6.14 9.91
CA ALA A 45 7.19 -6.48 10.79
C ALA A 45 6.85 -7.52 11.88
N ASP A 46 5.96 -8.47 11.58
CA ASP A 46 5.51 -9.51 12.52
C ASP A 46 6.67 -10.34 13.08
N LEU A 47 7.77 -10.44 12.34
CA LEU A 47 9.04 -11.00 12.78
C LEU A 47 10.09 -9.89 12.79
N PRO A 48 10.78 -9.65 13.92
CA PRO A 48 11.77 -8.56 14.02
C PRO A 48 12.88 -8.62 12.98
N ASP A 49 13.27 -9.84 12.59
CA ASP A 49 14.31 -10.08 11.58
C ASP A 49 13.88 -9.76 10.15
N TYR A 50 12.58 -9.62 9.91
CA TYR A 50 11.96 -9.30 8.63
C TYR A 50 11.10 -8.05 8.80
N ALA A 51 11.79 -6.92 9.00
CA ALA A 51 11.17 -5.63 9.26
C ALA A 51 10.68 -4.97 7.96
N VAL A 52 9.62 -5.50 7.41
CA VAL A 52 8.97 -4.98 6.21
C VAL A 52 7.47 -4.78 6.43
N ALA A 53 6.89 -3.86 5.69
CA ALA A 53 5.45 -3.75 5.52
C ALA A 53 5.08 -4.28 4.13
N ILE A 54 4.07 -5.13 4.04
CA ILE A 54 3.56 -5.66 2.78
C ILE A 54 2.09 -5.29 2.67
N ASP A 55 1.78 -4.45 1.69
CA ASP A 55 0.43 -4.02 1.37
C ASP A 55 -0.03 -4.68 0.07
N VAL A 56 -1.29 -5.12 0.03
CA VAL A 56 -1.93 -5.69 -1.15
C VAL A 56 -2.88 -4.68 -1.76
N TYR A 57 -2.82 -4.54 -3.08
CA TYR A 57 -3.62 -3.65 -3.90
C TYR A 57 -4.28 -4.43 -5.03
N PRO A 58 -5.50 -4.95 -4.85
CA PRO A 58 -6.28 -5.45 -5.98
C PRO A 58 -6.59 -4.31 -6.96
N GLY A 59 -6.28 -4.52 -8.22
CA GLY A 59 -6.60 -3.59 -9.28
C GLY A 59 -8.11 -3.43 -9.47
N ALA A 60 -8.51 -2.26 -9.94
CA ALA A 60 -9.90 -1.95 -10.24
C ALA A 60 -9.99 -1.13 -11.53
N GLY A 61 -11.19 -0.95 -12.08
CA GLY A 61 -11.34 -0.26 -13.37
C GLY A 61 -10.58 -0.99 -14.48
N ASP A 62 -9.70 -0.28 -15.17
CA ASP A 62 -8.90 -0.85 -16.26
C ASP A 62 -7.88 -1.90 -15.79
N ALA A 63 -7.58 -1.91 -14.48
CA ALA A 63 -6.66 -2.87 -13.85
C ALA A 63 -7.37 -4.08 -13.21
N GLU A 64 -8.67 -4.23 -13.38
CA GLU A 64 -9.47 -5.30 -12.78
C GLU A 64 -8.86 -6.67 -13.04
N GLY A 65 -8.84 -7.52 -12.01
CA GLY A 65 -8.24 -8.87 -12.08
C GLY A 65 -6.73 -8.93 -11.79
N ASN A 66 -6.05 -7.81 -11.74
CA ASN A 66 -4.66 -7.76 -11.31
C ASN A 66 -4.55 -7.67 -9.78
N LEU A 67 -3.46 -8.19 -9.24
CA LEU A 67 -3.08 -8.02 -7.85
C LEU A 67 -1.66 -7.48 -7.78
N TYR A 68 -1.47 -6.41 -6.98
CA TYR A 68 -0.20 -5.76 -6.81
C TYR A 68 0.26 -5.85 -5.36
N LEU A 69 1.57 -5.94 -5.14
CA LEU A 69 2.21 -5.83 -3.84
C LEU A 69 3.04 -4.57 -3.78
N HIS A 70 2.91 -3.84 -2.68
CA HIS A 70 3.82 -2.78 -2.31
C HIS A 70 4.55 -3.20 -1.03
N ILE A 71 5.88 -3.35 -1.13
CA ILE A 71 6.74 -3.81 -0.05
C ILE A 71 7.64 -2.65 0.38
N ALA A 72 7.51 -2.21 1.62
CA ALA A 72 8.35 -1.16 2.19
C ALA A 72 9.23 -1.76 3.28
N GLU A 73 10.56 -1.61 3.14
CA GLU A 73 11.50 -2.01 4.17
C GLU A 73 11.59 -0.93 5.25
N TYR A 74 11.49 -1.33 6.52
CA TYR A 74 11.87 -0.48 7.63
C TYR A 74 13.39 -0.51 7.80
N ALA A 75 14.01 0.66 8.04
CA ALA A 75 15.45 0.73 8.25
C ALA A 75 15.89 -0.24 9.36
N ALA A 76 16.77 -1.17 9.02
CA ALA A 76 17.33 -2.09 10.00
C ALA A 76 18.09 -1.32 11.10
N PRO A 77 18.03 -1.78 12.37
CA PRO A 77 18.90 -1.24 13.41
C PRO A 77 20.38 -1.32 13.00
N SER A 78 21.16 -0.31 13.39
CA SER A 78 22.60 -0.24 13.08
C SER A 78 23.43 -1.38 13.65
N THR A 79 22.84 -2.21 14.52
CA THR A 79 23.46 -3.40 15.14
C THR A 79 23.39 -4.66 14.26
N ILE A 80 22.58 -4.61 13.18
CA ILE A 80 22.45 -5.76 12.26
C ILE A 80 23.46 -5.62 11.13
N ASP A 81 24.13 -6.73 10.79
CA ASP A 81 25.01 -6.80 9.63
C ASP A 81 24.26 -6.41 8.34
N PRO A 82 24.72 -5.38 7.60
CA PRO A 82 24.03 -4.90 6.39
C PRO A 82 23.86 -5.99 5.32
N GLY A 83 24.86 -6.88 5.17
CA GLY A 83 24.78 -7.97 4.21
C GLY A 83 23.69 -8.97 4.56
N LYS A 84 23.53 -9.30 5.85
CA LYS A 84 22.46 -10.18 6.32
C LYS A 84 21.09 -9.53 6.17
N ALA A 85 20.97 -8.23 6.47
CA ALA A 85 19.72 -7.48 6.26
C ALA A 85 19.33 -7.47 4.77
N GLN A 86 20.29 -7.29 3.86
CA GLN A 86 20.04 -7.31 2.42
C GLN A 86 19.57 -8.69 1.96
N ARG A 87 20.24 -9.80 2.36
CA ARG A 87 19.82 -11.16 1.98
C ARG A 87 18.40 -11.47 2.47
N ARG A 88 18.06 -11.07 3.70
CA ARG A 88 16.70 -11.22 4.23
C ARG A 88 15.67 -10.45 3.40
N TYR A 89 16.02 -9.24 2.98
CA TYR A 89 15.15 -8.43 2.15
C TYR A 89 14.97 -9.03 0.74
N ASP A 90 16.04 -9.54 0.15
CA ASP A 90 16.00 -10.24 -1.14
C ASP A 90 15.10 -11.50 -1.05
N ASP A 91 15.20 -12.25 0.05
CA ASP A 91 14.30 -13.38 0.32
C ASP A 91 12.83 -12.96 0.45
N VAL A 92 12.56 -11.82 1.10
CA VAL A 92 11.19 -11.27 1.17
C VAL A 92 10.66 -11.00 -0.23
N LEU A 93 11.45 -10.35 -1.10
CA LEU A 93 11.04 -10.03 -2.46
C LEU A 93 10.81 -11.29 -3.32
N ALA A 94 11.55 -12.36 -3.07
CA ALA A 94 11.39 -13.64 -3.75
C ALA A 94 10.18 -14.44 -3.23
N LEU A 95 9.98 -14.48 -1.91
CA LEU A 95 8.97 -15.32 -1.26
C LEU A 95 7.56 -14.70 -1.27
N ALA A 96 7.46 -13.37 -1.09
CA ALA A 96 6.16 -12.72 -0.94
C ALA A 96 5.24 -12.93 -2.17
N PRO A 97 5.68 -12.74 -3.42
CA PRO A 97 4.83 -12.98 -4.58
C PRO A 97 4.38 -14.44 -4.68
N VAL A 98 5.26 -15.41 -4.39
CA VAL A 98 4.92 -16.84 -4.44
C VAL A 98 3.88 -17.18 -3.37
N VAL A 99 4.08 -16.71 -2.14
CA VAL A 99 3.15 -16.98 -1.02
C VAL A 99 1.80 -16.34 -1.24
N LEU A 100 1.75 -15.15 -1.85
CA LEU A 100 0.51 -14.39 -2.05
C LEU A 100 -0.15 -14.64 -3.41
N GLY A 101 0.52 -15.38 -4.30
CA GLY A 101 0.02 -15.67 -5.64
C GLY A 101 0.01 -14.45 -6.56
N VAL A 102 1.05 -13.62 -6.48
CA VAL A 102 1.19 -12.40 -7.27
C VAL A 102 2.29 -12.57 -8.31
N ARG A 103 2.08 -12.02 -9.49
CA ARG A 103 3.08 -12.02 -10.56
C ARG A 103 4.33 -11.22 -10.14
N PRO A 104 5.55 -11.67 -10.46
CA PRO A 104 6.77 -10.95 -10.09
C PRO A 104 6.83 -9.50 -10.61
N ASP A 105 6.28 -9.23 -11.79
CA ASP A 105 6.22 -7.89 -12.40
C ASP A 105 5.18 -6.96 -11.75
N HIS A 106 4.37 -7.48 -10.82
CA HIS A 106 3.42 -6.73 -10.01
C HIS A 106 3.89 -6.50 -8.58
N VAL A 107 5.17 -6.71 -8.30
CA VAL A 107 5.78 -6.44 -6.99
C VAL A 107 6.61 -5.17 -7.05
N PHE A 108 6.23 -4.20 -6.22
CA PHE A 108 6.89 -2.91 -6.12
C PHE A 108 7.51 -2.77 -4.73
N SER A 109 8.77 -2.37 -4.67
CA SER A 109 9.49 -2.31 -3.40
C SER A 109 10.12 -0.93 -3.17
N LYS A 110 10.16 -0.52 -1.90
CA LYS A 110 10.79 0.72 -1.46
C LYS A 110 11.60 0.49 -0.20
N VAL A 111 12.80 1.05 -0.16
CA VAL A 111 13.60 1.15 1.06
C VAL A 111 13.28 2.49 1.72
N ARG A 112 12.71 2.46 2.93
CA ARG A 112 12.51 3.65 3.75
C ARG A 112 13.84 4.08 4.37
N ARG A 113 14.66 4.83 3.63
CA ARG A 113 15.81 5.51 4.21
C ARG A 113 15.30 6.68 5.07
N ARG A 114 15.83 6.82 6.29
CA ARG A 114 15.69 8.04 7.08
C ARG A 114 16.61 9.10 6.47
N ASP A 115 16.16 9.76 5.42
CA ASP A 115 16.81 10.98 4.97
C ASP A 115 16.48 12.10 5.96
N LYS A 116 17.53 12.63 6.58
CA LYS A 116 17.47 13.84 7.41
C LYS A 116 17.27 15.05 6.50
N GLY A 117 16.02 15.30 6.09
CA GLY A 117 15.70 16.46 5.25
C GLY A 117 14.46 16.19 4.41
N GLY A 118 13.31 16.52 4.96
CA GLY A 118 12.00 16.19 4.42
C GLY A 118 11.68 16.83 3.08
N SER A 119 12.05 16.16 2.01
CA SER A 119 11.40 16.38 0.73
C SER A 119 10.67 15.07 0.36
N GLN A 120 9.36 15.03 0.58
CA GLN A 120 8.47 14.00 0.05
C GLN A 120 8.25 14.14 -1.45
N TYR A 121 9.13 14.89 -2.13
CA TYR A 121 9.00 15.18 -3.54
C TYR A 121 9.43 13.99 -4.39
N ARG A 122 8.75 13.86 -5.52
CA ARG A 122 9.01 12.91 -6.59
C ARG A 122 10.51 12.90 -6.90
N ASP A 123 11.14 11.75 -6.74
CA ASP A 123 12.42 11.50 -7.38
C ASP A 123 12.16 11.43 -8.88
N SER A 124 12.49 12.50 -9.59
CA SER A 124 12.25 12.65 -11.03
C SER A 124 12.98 11.61 -11.89
N SER A 125 13.87 10.83 -11.28
CA SER A 125 14.57 9.70 -11.92
C SER A 125 13.79 8.39 -11.85
N ARG A 126 12.73 8.28 -11.03
CA ARG A 126 11.95 7.06 -10.84
C ARG A 126 10.79 7.01 -11.83
N ARG A 127 10.67 5.86 -12.49
CA ARG A 127 9.48 5.56 -13.30
C ARG A 127 8.28 5.49 -12.38
N SER A 128 7.18 6.12 -12.78
CA SER A 128 5.87 6.01 -12.12
C SER A 128 5.18 4.72 -12.56
N TYR A 129 4.48 4.05 -11.67
CA TYR A 129 3.55 2.98 -12.00
C TYR A 129 2.19 3.30 -11.39
N VAL A 130 1.36 3.91 -12.22
CA VAL A 130 0.02 4.35 -11.83
C VAL A 130 -0.99 3.26 -12.17
N THR A 131 -1.86 2.95 -11.22
CA THR A 131 -2.97 2.00 -11.40
C THR A 131 -4.18 2.45 -10.60
N GLN A 132 -5.32 1.82 -10.84
CA GLN A 132 -6.55 2.09 -10.11
C GLN A 132 -6.84 0.97 -9.11
N VAL A 133 -7.32 1.37 -7.94
CA VAL A 133 -7.78 0.49 -6.86
C VAL A 133 -9.15 0.94 -6.37
N ARG A 134 -9.82 0.10 -5.58
CA ARG A 134 -11.14 0.41 -5.03
C ARG A 134 -11.13 0.46 -3.51
N GLU A 135 -11.81 1.46 -2.96
CA GLU A 135 -12.14 1.53 -1.53
C GLU A 135 -13.59 2.01 -1.38
N ASP A 136 -14.40 1.27 -0.61
CA ASP A 136 -15.82 1.57 -0.33
C ASP A 136 -16.66 1.89 -1.60
N GLY A 137 -16.34 1.22 -2.71
CA GLY A 137 -17.01 1.43 -4.00
C GLY A 137 -16.42 2.55 -4.86
N TYR A 138 -15.60 3.43 -4.31
CA TYR A 138 -14.92 4.51 -5.06
C TYR A 138 -13.62 4.03 -5.67
N LEU A 139 -13.27 4.57 -6.85
CA LEU A 139 -12.01 4.33 -7.52
C LEU A 139 -10.97 5.36 -7.06
N PHE A 140 -9.77 4.90 -6.83
CA PHE A 140 -8.62 5.74 -6.48
C PHE A 140 -7.44 5.41 -7.38
N GLU A 141 -6.78 6.43 -7.88
CA GLU A 141 -5.49 6.30 -8.52
C GLU A 141 -4.40 6.14 -7.45
N VAL A 142 -3.53 5.15 -7.61
CA VAL A 142 -2.35 4.94 -6.77
C VAL A 142 -1.10 4.85 -7.65
N ASP A 143 0.02 5.36 -7.14
CA ASP A 143 1.34 5.23 -7.78
C ASP A 143 2.24 4.35 -6.91
N LEU A 144 2.53 3.16 -7.39
CA LEU A 144 3.28 2.14 -6.65
C LEU A 144 4.81 2.36 -6.70
N VAL A 145 5.31 3.33 -7.46
CA VAL A 145 6.74 3.58 -7.67
C VAL A 145 7.15 5.02 -7.43
N GLY A 146 6.41 5.99 -7.96
CA GLY A 146 6.86 7.37 -8.12
C GLY A 146 7.02 8.18 -6.82
N TYR A 147 6.34 7.79 -5.74
CA TYR A 147 6.30 8.52 -4.47
C TYR A 147 6.65 7.62 -3.29
N LEU A 148 6.96 8.21 -2.14
CA LEU A 148 7.22 7.44 -0.91
C LEU A 148 6.00 6.64 -0.49
N ASP A 149 4.83 7.28 -0.53
CA ASP A 149 3.53 6.66 -0.25
C ASP A 149 2.75 6.49 -1.56
N THR A 150 1.82 5.55 -1.58
CA THR A 150 1.11 5.15 -2.82
C THR A 150 0.01 6.12 -3.27
N GLY A 151 -0.30 7.14 -2.48
CA GLY A 151 -1.42 8.05 -2.73
C GLY A 151 -2.70 7.71 -1.96
N LEU A 152 -2.77 6.55 -1.32
CA LEU A 152 -3.90 6.14 -0.49
C LEU A 152 -3.39 5.57 0.85
N PHE A 153 -3.64 6.29 1.95
CA PHE A 153 -3.29 5.83 3.31
C PHE A 153 -4.32 4.80 3.78
N LEU A 154 -3.94 3.52 3.81
CA LEU A 154 -4.83 2.40 4.11
C LEU A 154 -5.33 2.40 5.56
N ASP A 155 -4.55 2.95 6.49
CA ASP A 155 -4.90 3.09 7.91
C ASP A 155 -5.97 4.16 8.18
N HIS A 156 -6.21 5.08 7.25
CA HIS A 156 -7.25 6.10 7.35
C HIS A 156 -8.59 5.68 6.73
N ARG A 157 -8.75 4.44 6.30
CA ARG A 157 -9.98 3.94 5.66
C ARG A 157 -11.22 4.20 6.51
N LEU A 158 -11.20 3.85 7.80
CA LEU A 158 -12.34 4.05 8.69
C LEU A 158 -12.69 5.53 8.90
N THR A 159 -11.68 6.40 8.90
CA THR A 159 -11.89 7.85 8.97
C THR A 159 -12.59 8.35 7.72
N ARG A 160 -12.19 7.90 6.53
CA ARG A 160 -12.84 8.24 5.28
C ARG A 160 -14.28 7.75 5.20
N GLU A 161 -14.52 6.51 5.61
CA GLU A 161 -15.87 5.93 5.72
C GLU A 161 -16.76 6.79 6.64
N LEU A 162 -16.24 7.20 7.80
CA LEU A 162 -16.96 8.07 8.73
C LEU A 162 -17.26 9.45 8.12
N VAL A 163 -16.31 10.02 7.38
CA VAL A 163 -16.52 11.27 6.63
C VAL A 163 -17.67 11.11 5.65
N GLY A 164 -17.67 10.06 4.85
CA GLY A 164 -18.78 9.77 3.91
C GLY A 164 -20.12 9.68 4.61
N LYS A 165 -20.21 8.87 5.68
CA LYS A 165 -21.47 8.72 6.46
C LYS A 165 -21.99 10.01 7.05
N LYS A 166 -21.12 10.99 7.36
CA LYS A 166 -21.52 12.26 8.00
C LYS A 166 -21.69 13.42 7.01
N ALA A 167 -21.39 13.22 5.74
CA ALA A 167 -21.29 14.30 4.75
C ALA A 167 -22.62 14.70 4.15
N GLU A 168 -23.67 13.86 4.24
CA GLU A 168 -24.96 14.09 3.61
C GLU A 168 -25.50 15.48 3.92
N GLY A 169 -25.81 16.25 2.87
CA GLY A 169 -26.38 17.59 2.94
C GLY A 169 -25.45 18.66 3.51
N LYS A 170 -24.18 18.35 3.80
CA LYS A 170 -23.20 19.30 4.38
C LYS A 170 -22.24 19.86 3.32
N ARG A 171 -21.56 20.95 3.67
CA ARG A 171 -20.40 21.45 2.95
C ARG A 171 -19.16 20.88 3.65
N PHE A 172 -18.27 20.21 2.91
CA PHE A 172 -17.08 19.57 3.44
C PHE A 172 -15.82 20.35 3.02
N LEU A 173 -14.99 20.68 4.01
CA LEU A 173 -13.67 21.29 3.79
C LEU A 173 -12.60 20.29 4.20
N ASN A 174 -11.73 19.93 3.24
CA ASN A 174 -10.58 19.06 3.42
C ASN A 174 -9.29 19.88 3.39
N LEU A 175 -8.65 20.07 4.54
CA LEU A 175 -7.37 20.75 4.68
C LEU A 175 -6.25 19.72 4.77
N PHE A 176 -5.07 20.03 4.21
CA PHE A 176 -3.96 19.09 4.07
C PHE A 176 -4.39 17.83 3.32
N ALA A 177 -5.06 18.07 2.20
CA ALA A 177 -5.94 17.09 1.58
C ALA A 177 -5.20 15.93 0.90
N TYR A 178 -3.90 16.09 0.64
CA TYR A 178 -3.10 15.12 -0.09
C TYR A 178 -3.76 14.77 -1.44
N THR A 179 -4.01 13.50 -1.74
CA THR A 179 -4.69 13.06 -2.98
C THR A 179 -6.21 13.18 -2.94
N GLY A 180 -6.78 13.87 -1.96
CA GLY A 180 -8.20 14.19 -1.89
C GLY A 180 -9.13 13.03 -1.56
N SER A 181 -8.61 11.89 -1.08
CA SER A 181 -9.42 10.69 -0.85
C SER A 181 -10.59 10.90 0.13
N ALA A 182 -10.42 11.76 1.16
CA ALA A 182 -11.52 12.11 2.06
C ALA A 182 -12.59 12.97 1.35
N SER A 183 -12.20 13.81 0.39
CA SER A 183 -13.14 14.58 -0.41
C SER A 183 -14.01 13.71 -1.31
N VAL A 184 -13.43 12.65 -1.87
CA VAL A 184 -14.16 11.64 -2.68
C VAL A 184 -15.24 10.97 -1.82
N HIS A 185 -14.86 10.51 -0.60
CA HIS A 185 -15.81 9.91 0.32
C HIS A 185 -16.91 10.89 0.77
N ALA A 186 -16.55 12.16 1.00
CA ALA A 186 -17.55 13.18 1.34
C ALA A 186 -18.53 13.42 0.18
N ALA A 187 -18.03 13.54 -1.03
CA ALA A 187 -18.87 13.72 -2.22
C ALA A 187 -19.81 12.53 -2.45
N GLY A 188 -19.26 11.31 -2.42
CA GLY A 188 -20.05 10.08 -2.55
C GLY A 188 -21.04 9.87 -1.42
N GLY A 189 -20.76 10.40 -0.21
CA GLY A 189 -21.66 10.41 0.94
C GLY A 189 -22.73 11.51 0.89
N GLY A 190 -22.89 12.21 -0.22
CA GLY A 190 -23.95 13.19 -0.40
C GLY A 190 -23.66 14.59 0.13
N ALA A 191 -22.38 14.99 0.20
CA ALA A 191 -22.04 16.38 0.50
C ALA A 191 -22.60 17.32 -0.56
N LYS A 192 -23.12 18.48 -0.13
CA LYS A 192 -23.60 19.55 -1.04
C LYS A 192 -22.46 20.17 -1.84
N SER A 193 -21.28 20.25 -1.26
CA SER A 193 -20.05 20.71 -1.89
C SER A 193 -18.84 20.19 -1.12
N THR A 194 -17.72 20.03 -1.81
CA THR A 194 -16.42 19.74 -1.22
C THR A 194 -15.43 20.81 -1.66
N ALA A 195 -14.58 21.24 -0.72
CA ALA A 195 -13.42 22.07 -1.00
C ALA A 195 -12.17 21.32 -0.54
N THR A 196 -11.21 21.19 -1.44
CA THR A 196 -9.97 20.41 -1.23
C THR A 196 -8.79 21.38 -1.28
N VAL A 197 -8.02 21.45 -0.20
CA VAL A 197 -6.91 22.39 -0.03
C VAL A 197 -5.64 21.66 0.35
N ASP A 198 -4.59 21.86 -0.42
CA ASP A 198 -3.24 21.36 -0.15
C ASP A 198 -2.21 22.39 -0.64
N LEU A 199 -0.99 22.36 -0.08
CA LEU A 199 0.11 23.20 -0.55
C LEU A 199 0.74 22.68 -1.85
N SER A 200 0.59 21.40 -2.12
CA SER A 200 1.18 20.73 -3.27
C SER A 200 0.23 20.73 -4.46
N GLN A 201 0.55 21.48 -5.51
CA GLN A 201 -0.20 21.43 -6.76
C GLN A 201 -0.25 20.02 -7.35
N THR A 202 0.85 19.26 -7.24
CA THR A 202 0.91 17.86 -7.70
C THR A 202 -0.15 16.98 -7.02
N TYR A 203 -0.35 17.17 -5.72
CA TYR A 203 -1.39 16.40 -5.00
C TYR A 203 -2.79 16.91 -5.30
N LEU A 204 -2.97 18.21 -5.54
CA LEU A 204 -4.26 18.74 -6.00
C LEU A 204 -4.63 18.24 -7.41
N ASP A 205 -3.66 18.15 -8.31
CA ASP A 205 -3.86 17.54 -9.63
C ASP A 205 -4.23 16.06 -9.53
N TRP A 206 -3.62 15.35 -8.57
CA TRP A 206 -3.99 13.95 -8.27
C TRP A 206 -5.40 13.87 -7.67
N ALA A 207 -5.73 14.74 -6.73
CA ALA A 207 -7.07 14.81 -6.14
C ALA A 207 -8.16 15.08 -7.18
N ALA A 208 -7.83 15.85 -8.23
CA ALA A 208 -8.76 16.14 -9.33
C ALA A 208 -8.98 14.91 -10.24
N ARG A 209 -8.05 13.94 -10.26
CA ARG A 209 -8.23 12.68 -11.01
C ARG A 209 -8.98 11.62 -10.21
N ASN A 210 -8.93 11.69 -8.88
CA ASN A 210 -9.70 10.84 -7.98
C ASN A 210 -11.18 11.27 -7.92
#